data_e6a13f875b5be1cdbe92164f0bd3093f
#
_entry.id   e6a13f875b5be1cdbe92164f0bd3093f
#
_cell.length_a   1.000
_cell.length_b   1.000
_cell.length_c   1.000
_cell.angle_alpha   90.00
_cell.angle_beta   90.00
_cell.angle_gamma   90.00
#
_symmetry.space_group_name_H-M   'P 1'
#
loop_
_entity.id
_entity.type
_entity.pdbx_description
1 polymer ?
#
loop_
_entity_poly.entity_id
_entity_poly.type
_entity_poly.pdbx_seq_one_letter_code
_entity_poly.pdbx_strand_id
1 'polypeptide(L)'
;MARPGFVLEVDERTPPLLVHQGEGFRLQKFPLGSRVIYPPDSLPKLRWLRNHIRDALDHPHGSEPLRELLTPGMKLTIAIDDISIPLPPMQSPDIRQLVLEEVIELAARRGVEDVKLYMANSLHRRMTADEIKHAVGERVFRSFYPKDLKNHDAEDPENLAYVGKTDQGEEVEINKRAMESDLLIYVNINLVAMDGGHKSVPVGLASYRSVKHHHNVHTMLHSKSYMDPRPGRSAIHDSCRRMGDVLMANGLKVFTIETTMNNNTFPDPFAFMNKREWEWSLVEQGTYLAAKKANDMGPSAMKHQIWTRIKSPAGVTGIVAGDTDAVHEQTLATLHRQQLVEVDGQSDIMVVGLPYICPYNVNSIMNPILVHCLGPGYLFNLYRNKPVVRPGGAMIMFHPVPNEFHQVHHPSYVDLFEEVLTETTDPSTIESKYEERYATDPWYIHLYRKSYAYHGVHPFYMWYWGAHGLDYLGDVIVVGGDPKTCDRLGYRAASSFRDVVKKVSPAVVNIEA
;
A
#
# COMPACT_ATOMS: atom_id res chain seq x y z
N MET A 1 -2.37 23.44 16.39
CA MET A 1 -3.07 22.89 15.22
C MET A 1 -2.02 22.50 14.19
N ALA A 2 -2.19 21.38 13.49
CA ALA A 2 -1.34 21.01 12.36
C ALA A 2 -1.46 22.09 11.27
N ARG A 3 -0.33 22.50 10.67
CA ARG A 3 -0.35 23.46 9.54
C ARG A 3 -1.00 22.80 8.33
N PRO A 4 -1.80 23.51 7.54
CA PRO A 4 -2.39 22.97 6.32
C PRO A 4 -1.30 22.64 5.28
N GLY A 5 -1.63 21.74 4.36
CA GLY A 5 -0.83 21.51 3.17
C GLY A 5 -0.86 22.74 2.24
N PHE A 6 0.14 22.85 1.38
CA PHE A 6 0.26 23.97 0.44
C PHE A 6 1.09 23.58 -0.78
N VAL A 7 1.03 24.41 -1.80
CA VAL A 7 1.89 24.31 -2.98
C VAL A 7 2.97 25.39 -2.88
N LEU A 8 4.22 24.97 -2.83
CA LEU A 8 5.38 25.86 -2.93
C LEU A 8 5.66 26.16 -4.40
N GLU A 9 5.71 27.41 -4.79
CA GLU A 9 6.29 27.80 -6.07
C GLU A 9 7.79 28.09 -5.89
N VAL A 10 8.62 27.37 -6.64
CA VAL A 10 10.09 27.46 -6.54
C VAL A 10 10.57 28.80 -7.06
N ASP A 11 11.30 29.53 -6.23
CA ASP A 11 11.95 30.80 -6.52
C ASP A 11 13.47 30.73 -6.29
N GLU A 12 14.18 31.85 -6.46
CA GLU A 12 15.62 31.97 -6.26
C GLU A 12 16.06 31.68 -4.80
N ARG A 13 15.16 31.81 -3.83
CA ARG A 13 15.43 31.61 -2.39
C ARG A 13 15.16 30.17 -1.97
N THR A 14 14.49 29.41 -2.80
CA THR A 14 14.13 28.03 -2.48
C THR A 14 15.39 27.18 -2.38
N PRO A 15 15.66 26.54 -1.23
CA PRO A 15 16.81 25.66 -1.08
C PRO A 15 16.64 24.40 -1.92
N PRO A 16 17.71 23.59 -2.11
CA PRO A 16 17.54 22.24 -2.63
C PRO A 16 16.59 21.43 -1.75
N LEU A 17 15.62 20.76 -2.37
CA LEU A 17 14.57 20.03 -1.67
C LEU A 17 14.91 18.53 -1.59
N LEU A 18 14.46 17.89 -0.52
CA LEU A 18 14.69 16.48 -0.25
C LEU A 18 13.85 15.60 -1.18
N VAL A 19 14.49 14.66 -1.86
CA VAL A 19 13.85 13.70 -2.75
C VAL A 19 14.33 12.28 -2.44
N HIS A 20 13.42 11.32 -2.34
CA HIS A 20 13.77 9.91 -2.24
C HIS A 20 14.46 9.42 -3.53
N GLN A 21 15.42 8.52 -3.38
CA GLN A 21 16.10 7.82 -4.48
C GLN A 21 16.45 6.39 -4.05
N GLY A 22 15.46 5.51 -4.06
CA GLY A 22 15.61 4.14 -3.58
C GLY A 22 16.03 4.10 -2.11
N GLU A 23 17.16 3.47 -1.81
CA GLU A 23 17.73 3.34 -0.46
C GLU A 23 18.38 4.62 0.08
N GLY A 24 18.32 5.69 -0.66
CA GLY A 24 18.92 6.94 -0.29
C GLY A 24 18.03 8.14 -0.55
N PHE A 25 18.64 9.30 -0.33
CA PHE A 25 18.01 10.60 -0.52
C PHE A 25 18.95 11.50 -1.30
N ARG A 26 18.37 12.46 -2.00
CA ARG A 26 19.12 13.54 -2.61
C ARG A 26 18.51 14.90 -2.30
N LEU A 27 19.33 15.93 -2.28
CA LEU A 27 18.87 17.31 -2.33
C LEU A 27 18.86 17.75 -3.79
N GLN A 28 17.69 18.10 -4.32
CA GLN A 28 17.48 18.45 -5.72
C GLN A 28 17.06 19.91 -5.83
N LYS A 29 17.76 20.68 -6.66
CA LYS A 29 17.28 21.99 -7.12
C LYS A 29 16.28 21.78 -8.26
N PHE A 30 15.13 22.43 -8.15
CA PHE A 30 14.11 22.43 -9.18
C PHE A 30 14.16 23.75 -9.98
N PRO A 31 13.70 23.77 -11.24
CA PRO A 31 13.58 24.99 -12.03
C PRO A 31 12.67 26.02 -11.36
N LEU A 32 12.94 27.32 -11.63
CA LEU A 32 12.05 28.41 -11.19
C LEU A 32 10.64 28.20 -11.74
N GLY A 33 9.62 28.49 -10.93
CA GLY A 33 8.23 28.27 -11.25
C GLY A 33 7.76 26.81 -11.13
N SER A 34 8.65 25.87 -10.74
CA SER A 34 8.21 24.52 -10.37
C SER A 34 7.30 24.57 -9.15
N ARG A 35 6.27 23.72 -9.12
CA ARG A 35 5.33 23.64 -8.02
C ARG A 35 5.60 22.38 -7.19
N VAL A 36 5.85 22.53 -5.90
CA VAL A 36 6.11 21.43 -4.98
C VAL A 36 4.96 21.30 -4.00
N ILE A 37 4.34 20.13 -3.96
CA ILE A 37 3.17 19.85 -3.12
C ILE A 37 3.66 19.35 -1.77
N TYR A 38 3.39 20.12 -0.72
CA TYR A 38 3.65 19.73 0.67
C TYR A 38 2.36 19.30 1.34
N PRO A 39 2.28 18.08 1.89
CA PRO A 39 1.10 17.65 2.65
C PRO A 39 0.92 18.52 3.91
N PRO A 40 -0.25 18.46 4.55
CA PRO A 40 -0.43 19.01 5.89
C PRO A 40 0.60 18.42 6.88
N ASP A 41 0.91 19.18 7.93
CA ASP A 41 1.71 18.61 9.02
C ASP A 41 1.03 17.35 9.56
N SER A 42 1.82 16.37 9.96
CA SER A 42 1.31 15.14 10.57
C SER A 42 0.35 15.44 11.72
N LEU A 43 -0.81 14.80 11.70
CA LEU A 43 -1.72 14.87 12.84
C LEU A 43 -1.05 14.30 14.09
N PRO A 44 -1.33 14.85 15.27
CA PRO A 44 -0.79 14.33 16.51
C PRO A 44 -1.26 12.88 16.72
N LYS A 45 -0.35 12.01 17.12
CA LYS A 45 -0.71 10.65 17.48
C LYS A 45 -1.60 10.63 18.73
N LEU A 46 -2.58 9.75 18.72
CA LEU A 46 -3.45 9.48 19.86
C LEU A 46 -2.62 8.99 21.06
N ARG A 47 -2.99 9.43 22.24
CA ARG A 47 -2.48 8.92 23.53
C ARG A 47 -3.50 7.93 24.08
N TRP A 48 -3.05 6.98 24.90
CA TRP A 48 -3.95 6.03 25.57
C TRP A 48 -4.78 5.20 24.60
N LEU A 49 -4.11 4.60 23.59
CA LEU A 49 -4.75 3.89 22.48
C LEU A 49 -5.82 2.89 22.92
N ARG A 50 -5.60 2.14 24.01
CA ARG A 50 -6.59 1.18 24.53
C ARG A 50 -7.92 1.85 24.91
N ASN A 51 -7.88 3.08 25.42
CA ASN A 51 -9.12 3.80 25.74
C ASN A 51 -9.88 4.18 24.48
N HIS A 52 -9.18 4.62 23.44
CA HIS A 52 -9.79 4.90 22.14
C HIS A 52 -10.34 3.65 21.47
N ILE A 53 -9.64 2.50 21.60
CA ILE A 53 -10.14 1.23 21.08
C ILE A 53 -11.43 0.86 21.79
N ARG A 54 -11.47 0.87 23.14
CA ARG A 54 -12.66 0.55 23.91
C ARG A 54 -13.82 1.49 23.58
N ASP A 55 -13.54 2.80 23.48
CA ASP A 55 -14.55 3.79 23.11
C ASP A 55 -15.13 3.50 21.71
N ALA A 56 -14.30 3.18 20.71
CA ALA A 56 -14.76 2.80 19.37
C ALA A 56 -15.60 1.51 19.38
N LEU A 57 -15.27 0.53 20.21
CA LEU A 57 -16.03 -0.72 20.35
C LEU A 57 -17.36 -0.52 21.11
N ASP A 58 -17.41 0.44 22.03
CA ASP A 58 -18.60 0.76 22.82
C ASP A 58 -19.55 1.75 22.13
N HIS A 59 -19.02 2.61 21.22
CA HIS A 59 -19.76 3.61 20.46
C HIS A 59 -19.48 3.50 18.96
N PRO A 60 -19.80 2.36 18.34
CA PRO A 60 -19.48 2.15 16.92
C PRO A 60 -20.38 2.99 16.00
N HIS A 61 -19.88 3.27 14.80
CA HIS A 61 -20.64 3.94 13.76
C HIS A 61 -21.55 2.95 13.02
N GLY A 62 -22.85 3.25 12.91
CA GLY A 62 -23.79 2.46 12.13
C GLY A 62 -24.01 1.02 12.60
N SER A 63 -23.62 0.70 13.83
CA SER A 63 -23.73 -0.64 14.42
C SER A 63 -24.08 -0.56 15.91
N GLU A 64 -24.56 -1.67 16.47
CA GLU A 64 -24.63 -1.84 17.91
C GLU A 64 -23.23 -1.98 18.52
N PRO A 65 -23.06 -1.65 19.82
CA PRO A 65 -21.82 -1.90 20.54
C PRO A 65 -21.35 -3.35 20.37
N LEU A 66 -20.03 -3.55 20.15
CA LEU A 66 -19.51 -4.90 19.91
C LEU A 66 -19.91 -5.89 21.01
N ARG A 67 -19.97 -5.46 22.27
CA ARG A 67 -20.40 -6.31 23.39
C ARG A 67 -21.83 -6.88 23.22
N GLU A 68 -22.71 -6.19 22.51
CA GLU A 68 -24.10 -6.65 22.28
C GLU A 68 -24.17 -7.64 21.10
N LEU A 69 -23.23 -7.55 20.15
CA LEU A 69 -23.13 -8.48 19.03
C LEU A 69 -22.49 -9.82 19.41
N LEU A 70 -21.70 -9.84 20.49
CA LEU A 70 -21.01 -11.04 20.96
C LEU A 70 -21.89 -11.87 21.89
N THR A 71 -22.18 -13.11 21.51
CA THR A 71 -23.02 -14.04 22.28
C THR A 71 -22.32 -15.38 22.52
N PRO A 72 -22.59 -16.08 23.64
CA PRO A 72 -22.01 -17.40 23.90
C PRO A 72 -22.35 -18.40 22.79
N GLY A 73 -21.35 -19.21 22.43
CA GLY A 73 -21.48 -20.26 21.41
C GLY A 73 -21.42 -19.81 19.96
N MET A 74 -21.31 -18.51 19.69
CA MET A 74 -21.12 -18.00 18.33
C MET A 74 -19.75 -18.36 17.74
N LYS A 75 -19.71 -18.45 16.41
CA LYS A 75 -18.49 -18.55 15.62
C LYS A 75 -17.99 -17.17 15.29
N LEU A 76 -16.85 -16.77 15.86
CA LEU A 76 -16.20 -15.49 15.59
C LEU A 76 -14.98 -15.70 14.71
N THR A 77 -14.87 -14.93 13.62
CA THR A 77 -13.63 -14.83 12.85
C THR A 77 -13.10 -13.41 12.92
N ILE A 78 -11.79 -13.27 13.09
CA ILE A 78 -11.10 -11.97 13.06
C ILE A 78 -10.09 -12.00 11.92
N ALA A 79 -10.32 -11.16 10.91
CA ALA A 79 -9.38 -10.92 9.83
C ALA A 79 -8.48 -9.72 10.18
N ILE A 80 -7.22 -9.81 9.83
CA ILE A 80 -6.18 -8.86 10.24
C ILE A 80 -5.36 -8.50 9.02
N ASP A 81 -5.21 -7.21 8.72
CA ASP A 81 -4.32 -6.76 7.66
C ASP A 81 -2.92 -7.35 7.81
N ASP A 82 -2.38 -7.80 6.69
CA ASP A 82 -1.07 -8.42 6.63
C ASP A 82 0.08 -7.39 6.71
N ILE A 83 1.26 -7.79 6.27
CA ILE A 83 2.47 -6.96 6.26
C ILE A 83 2.53 -6.02 5.04
N SER A 84 1.66 -6.19 4.05
CA SER A 84 1.72 -5.49 2.76
C SER A 84 1.18 -4.06 2.86
N ILE A 85 1.84 -3.24 3.65
CA ILE A 85 1.60 -1.81 3.82
C ILE A 85 2.87 -1.03 3.47
N PRO A 86 2.77 0.16 2.83
CA PRO A 86 3.94 0.94 2.39
C PRO A 86 4.65 1.66 3.54
N LEU A 87 4.87 0.96 4.62
CA LEU A 87 5.63 1.42 5.80
C LEU A 87 6.59 0.33 6.25
N PRO A 88 7.73 0.69 6.87
CA PRO A 88 8.51 -0.25 7.67
C PRO A 88 7.62 -0.90 8.73
N PRO A 89 7.96 -2.10 9.23
CA PRO A 89 7.21 -2.71 10.32
C PRO A 89 7.02 -1.73 11.48
N MET A 90 5.82 -1.68 12.04
CA MET A 90 5.49 -0.75 13.12
C MET A 90 6.35 -1.00 14.37
N GLN A 91 6.48 0.04 15.20
CA GLN A 91 7.04 -0.11 16.55
C GLN A 91 6.12 -1.00 17.40
N SER A 92 6.69 -1.73 18.34
CA SER A 92 5.92 -2.51 19.31
C SER A 92 5.43 -1.62 20.46
N PRO A 93 4.18 -1.80 20.93
CA PRO A 93 3.17 -2.70 20.38
C PRO A 93 2.59 -2.19 19.06
N ASP A 94 2.40 -3.09 18.09
CA ASP A 94 1.67 -2.80 16.85
C ASP A 94 0.21 -2.46 17.19
N ILE A 95 -0.43 -1.60 16.41
CA ILE A 95 -1.84 -1.23 16.67
C ILE A 95 -2.77 -2.46 16.52
N ARG A 96 -2.47 -3.38 15.62
CA ARG A 96 -3.22 -4.64 15.47
C ARG A 96 -3.19 -5.46 16.75
N GLN A 97 -2.02 -5.55 17.42
CA GLN A 97 -1.92 -6.21 18.73
C GLN A 97 -2.87 -5.60 19.74
N LEU A 98 -2.88 -4.27 19.85
CA LEU A 98 -3.72 -3.58 20.85
C LEU A 98 -5.21 -3.78 20.60
N VAL A 99 -5.63 -3.71 19.33
CA VAL A 99 -7.03 -3.96 18.92
C VAL A 99 -7.41 -5.41 19.22
N LEU A 100 -6.58 -6.37 18.83
CA LEU A 100 -6.85 -7.81 19.05
C LEU A 100 -6.96 -8.15 20.53
N GLU A 101 -6.08 -7.63 21.37
CA GLU A 101 -6.14 -7.89 22.81
C GLU A 101 -7.47 -7.39 23.43
N GLU A 102 -7.96 -6.21 23.05
CA GLU A 102 -9.23 -5.67 23.53
C GLU A 102 -10.45 -6.47 22.99
N VAL A 103 -10.44 -6.80 21.69
CA VAL A 103 -11.53 -7.56 21.05
C VAL A 103 -11.62 -8.99 21.61
N ILE A 104 -10.49 -9.71 21.70
CA ILE A 104 -10.46 -11.09 22.20
C ILE A 104 -10.83 -11.14 23.68
N GLU A 105 -10.38 -10.18 24.47
CA GLU A 105 -10.76 -10.10 25.89
C GLU A 105 -12.25 -9.82 26.06
N LEU A 106 -12.82 -8.96 25.23
CA LEU A 106 -14.27 -8.70 25.21
C LEU A 106 -15.04 -9.95 24.79
N ALA A 107 -14.62 -10.65 23.74
CA ALA A 107 -15.23 -11.90 23.28
C ALA A 107 -15.21 -12.98 24.37
N ALA A 108 -14.09 -13.15 25.07
CA ALA A 108 -13.97 -14.09 26.18
C ALA A 108 -14.90 -13.74 27.34
N ARG A 109 -15.02 -12.46 27.72
CA ARG A 109 -15.98 -12.00 28.75
C ARG A 109 -17.44 -12.24 28.37
N ARG A 110 -17.74 -12.29 27.06
CA ARG A 110 -19.08 -12.60 26.53
C ARG A 110 -19.32 -14.10 26.29
N GLY A 111 -18.36 -14.95 26.65
CA GLY A 111 -18.48 -16.40 26.53
C GLY A 111 -18.33 -16.94 25.10
N VAL A 112 -17.63 -16.20 24.22
CA VAL A 112 -17.31 -16.65 22.87
C VAL A 112 -16.06 -17.53 22.94
N GLU A 113 -16.19 -18.81 22.63
CA GLU A 113 -15.10 -19.79 22.69
C GLU A 113 -14.54 -20.16 21.32
N ASP A 114 -15.38 -20.14 20.27
CA ASP A 114 -14.96 -20.48 18.90
C ASP A 114 -14.46 -19.24 18.16
N VAL A 115 -13.22 -18.86 18.41
CA VAL A 115 -12.54 -17.72 17.80
C VAL A 115 -11.43 -18.19 16.86
N LYS A 116 -11.45 -17.74 15.59
CA LYS A 116 -10.39 -17.96 14.60
C LYS A 116 -9.86 -16.65 14.07
N LEU A 117 -8.54 -16.59 13.88
CA LEU A 117 -7.83 -15.42 13.38
C LEU A 117 -7.16 -15.74 12.04
N TYR A 118 -7.28 -14.82 11.07
CA TYR A 118 -6.63 -14.94 9.78
C TYR A 118 -5.86 -13.67 9.44
N MET A 119 -4.59 -13.83 9.06
CA MET A 119 -3.88 -12.78 8.33
C MET A 119 -4.48 -12.70 6.94
N ALA A 120 -5.01 -11.54 6.57
CA ALA A 120 -5.74 -11.30 5.33
C ALA A 120 -4.77 -11.01 4.17
N ASN A 121 -3.95 -11.98 3.81
CA ASN A 121 -2.88 -11.85 2.84
C ASN A 121 -3.27 -12.23 1.40
N SER A 122 -4.44 -12.82 1.16
CA SER A 122 -4.90 -13.19 -0.19
C SER A 122 -3.78 -13.78 -1.06
N LEU A 123 -3.48 -13.16 -2.21
CA LEU A 123 -2.42 -13.56 -3.15
C LEU A 123 -1.02 -13.05 -2.75
N HIS A 124 -0.91 -12.32 -1.65
CA HIS A 124 0.38 -11.92 -1.09
C HIS A 124 1.14 -13.12 -0.52
N ARG A 125 2.44 -12.97 -0.33
CA ARG A 125 3.22 -13.99 0.35
C ARG A 125 2.72 -14.23 1.76
N ARG A 126 2.87 -15.43 2.23
CA ARG A 126 2.58 -15.76 3.62
C ARG A 126 3.50 -15.00 4.56
N MET A 127 2.97 -14.54 5.67
CA MET A 127 3.78 -14.01 6.76
C MET A 127 4.47 -15.14 7.51
N THR A 128 5.72 -14.90 7.90
CA THR A 128 6.46 -15.80 8.79
C THR A 128 5.89 -15.77 10.21
N ALA A 129 6.21 -16.77 11.02
CA ALA A 129 5.79 -16.81 12.42
C ALA A 129 6.24 -15.56 13.21
N ASP A 130 7.45 -15.07 12.95
CA ASP A 130 7.98 -13.86 13.61
C ASP A 130 7.25 -12.58 13.16
N GLU A 131 6.89 -12.47 11.89
CA GLU A 131 6.09 -11.35 11.36
C GLU A 131 4.67 -11.36 11.94
N ILE A 132 4.02 -12.53 12.02
CA ILE A 132 2.71 -12.68 12.66
C ILE A 132 2.81 -12.30 14.13
N LYS A 133 3.80 -12.85 14.85
CA LYS A 133 4.03 -12.53 16.25
C LYS A 133 4.26 -11.04 16.50
N HIS A 134 5.00 -10.36 15.61
CA HIS A 134 5.20 -8.91 15.68
C HIS A 134 3.90 -8.13 15.52
N ALA A 135 3.04 -8.55 14.59
CA ALA A 135 1.76 -7.89 14.30
C ALA A 135 0.72 -8.09 15.39
N VAL A 136 0.58 -9.32 15.92
CA VAL A 136 -0.49 -9.68 16.87
C VAL A 136 -0.05 -9.67 18.33
N GLY A 137 1.26 -9.58 18.60
CA GLY A 137 1.85 -9.62 19.93
C GLY A 137 2.02 -11.03 20.50
N GLU A 138 2.90 -11.14 21.49
CA GLU A 138 3.28 -12.42 22.11
C GLU A 138 2.09 -13.17 22.73
N ARG A 139 1.19 -12.45 23.41
CA ARG A 139 0.04 -13.04 24.11
C ARG A 139 -0.92 -13.72 23.13
N VAL A 140 -1.33 -12.98 22.08
CA VAL A 140 -2.25 -13.50 21.06
C VAL A 140 -1.58 -14.63 20.27
N PHE A 141 -0.32 -14.43 19.89
CA PHE A 141 0.44 -15.44 19.16
C PHE A 141 0.48 -16.79 19.90
N ARG A 142 0.88 -16.80 21.17
CA ARG A 142 0.95 -18.05 21.96
C ARG A 142 -0.41 -18.72 22.18
N SER A 143 -1.49 -17.91 22.24
CA SER A 143 -2.82 -18.45 22.51
C SER A 143 -3.47 -19.08 21.27
N PHE A 144 -3.14 -18.60 20.06
CA PHE A 144 -3.87 -18.99 18.84
C PHE A 144 -3.01 -19.66 17.77
N TYR A 145 -1.71 -19.33 17.68
CA TYR A 145 -0.84 -19.88 16.62
C TYR A 145 -0.34 -21.29 17.00
N PRO A 146 -0.22 -22.21 16.05
CA PRO A 146 -0.63 -22.14 14.63
C PRO A 146 -2.05 -22.67 14.37
N LYS A 147 -2.78 -23.12 15.41
CA LYS A 147 -4.05 -23.82 15.26
C LYS A 147 -5.18 -22.89 14.81
N ASP A 148 -5.34 -21.79 15.52
CA ASP A 148 -6.47 -20.87 15.42
C ASP A 148 -6.07 -19.48 14.91
N LEU A 149 -4.79 -19.26 14.58
CA LEU A 149 -4.24 -18.10 13.90
C LEU A 149 -3.42 -18.56 12.70
N LYS A 150 -3.82 -18.18 11.49
CA LYS A 150 -3.24 -18.65 10.23
C LYS A 150 -3.10 -17.52 9.22
N ASN A 151 -2.21 -17.70 8.24
CA ASN A 151 -2.33 -16.98 6.97
C ASN A 151 -3.57 -17.49 6.23
N HIS A 152 -4.31 -16.60 5.55
CA HIS A 152 -5.30 -17.02 4.59
C HIS A 152 -4.60 -17.73 3.42
N ASP A 153 -5.15 -18.85 2.96
CA ASP A 153 -4.66 -19.60 1.80
C ASP A 153 -5.67 -19.49 0.66
N ALA A 154 -5.35 -18.63 -0.32
CA ALA A 154 -6.22 -18.33 -1.45
C ALA A 154 -6.33 -19.48 -2.47
N GLU A 155 -5.59 -20.56 -2.28
CA GLU A 155 -5.52 -21.74 -3.15
C GLU A 155 -5.95 -23.04 -2.42
N ASP A 156 -6.55 -22.95 -1.23
CA ASP A 156 -7.04 -24.12 -0.50
C ASP A 156 -8.53 -24.37 -0.76
N PRO A 157 -8.89 -25.28 -1.68
CA PRO A 157 -10.26 -25.48 -2.10
C PRO A 157 -11.17 -26.00 -0.96
N GLU A 158 -10.62 -26.60 0.08
CA GLU A 158 -11.41 -27.06 1.24
C GLU A 158 -11.78 -25.91 2.18
N ASN A 159 -11.01 -24.84 2.18
CA ASN A 159 -11.16 -23.65 3.02
C ASN A 159 -11.60 -22.39 2.27
N LEU A 160 -12.06 -22.55 1.02
CA LEU A 160 -12.69 -21.51 0.23
C LEU A 160 -14.19 -21.79 0.07
N ALA A 161 -15.00 -20.75 0.02
CA ALA A 161 -16.43 -20.81 -0.21
C ALA A 161 -16.80 -19.93 -1.40
N TYR A 162 -17.30 -20.55 -2.46
CA TYR A 162 -17.94 -19.85 -3.56
C TYR A 162 -19.32 -19.38 -3.12
N VAL A 163 -19.58 -18.08 -3.18
CA VAL A 163 -20.80 -17.45 -2.67
C VAL A 163 -21.78 -17.09 -3.79
N GLY A 164 -21.28 -16.74 -4.96
CA GLY A 164 -22.12 -16.37 -6.11
C GLY A 164 -21.41 -15.44 -7.07
N LYS A 165 -22.20 -14.65 -7.82
CA LYS A 165 -21.72 -13.63 -8.76
C LYS A 165 -22.43 -12.31 -8.50
N THR A 166 -21.73 -11.22 -8.81
CA THR A 166 -22.35 -9.89 -8.88
C THR A 166 -23.23 -9.79 -10.14
N ASP A 167 -24.00 -8.73 -10.25
CA ASP A 167 -24.77 -8.38 -11.45
C ASP A 167 -23.90 -8.12 -12.69
N GLN A 168 -22.62 -7.82 -12.47
CA GLN A 168 -21.61 -7.66 -13.53
C GLN A 168 -20.89 -8.99 -13.87
N GLY A 169 -21.30 -10.10 -13.25
CA GLY A 169 -20.71 -11.43 -13.50
C GLY A 169 -19.41 -11.71 -12.73
N GLU A 170 -18.99 -10.81 -11.83
CA GLU A 170 -17.80 -10.99 -11.00
C GLU A 170 -18.03 -12.14 -10.01
N GLU A 171 -17.14 -13.12 -9.99
CA GLU A 171 -17.25 -14.29 -9.11
C GLU A 171 -16.77 -13.95 -7.70
N VAL A 172 -17.53 -14.39 -6.69
CA VAL A 172 -17.25 -14.12 -5.27
C VAL A 172 -16.94 -15.42 -4.56
N GLU A 173 -15.66 -15.59 -4.21
CA GLU A 173 -15.14 -16.74 -3.47
C GLU A 173 -14.17 -16.24 -2.40
N ILE A 174 -14.45 -16.54 -1.14
CA ILE A 174 -13.67 -16.07 0.00
C ILE A 174 -13.36 -17.20 0.98
N ASN A 175 -12.58 -16.88 2.01
CA ASN A 175 -12.32 -17.76 3.13
C ASN A 175 -13.62 -18.36 3.69
N LYS A 176 -13.73 -19.69 3.67
CA LYS A 176 -14.93 -20.42 4.09
C LYS A 176 -15.29 -20.16 5.54
N ARG A 177 -14.30 -20.15 6.45
CA ARG A 177 -14.54 -19.89 7.86
C ARG A 177 -15.08 -18.49 8.11
N ALA A 178 -14.62 -17.50 7.35
CA ALA A 178 -15.15 -16.14 7.44
C ALA A 178 -16.63 -16.11 7.01
N MET A 179 -16.97 -16.78 5.90
CA MET A 179 -18.35 -16.86 5.40
C MET A 179 -19.30 -17.64 6.34
N GLU A 180 -18.80 -18.65 7.03
CA GLU A 180 -19.55 -19.48 7.96
C GLU A 180 -19.64 -18.91 9.39
N SER A 181 -19.06 -17.74 9.63
CA SER A 181 -19.06 -17.09 10.96
C SER A 181 -20.34 -16.31 11.21
N ASP A 182 -20.77 -16.33 12.47
CA ASP A 182 -21.89 -15.48 12.93
C ASP A 182 -21.50 -14.00 12.90
N LEU A 183 -20.20 -13.70 13.05
CA LEU A 183 -19.61 -12.37 12.91
C LEU A 183 -18.18 -12.46 12.40
N LEU A 184 -17.86 -11.67 11.38
CA LEU A 184 -16.52 -11.37 10.93
C LEU A 184 -16.10 -9.99 11.46
N ILE A 185 -15.03 -9.92 12.26
CA ILE A 185 -14.39 -8.65 12.61
C ILE A 185 -13.20 -8.45 11.68
N TYR A 186 -13.13 -7.31 10.99
CA TYR A 186 -11.98 -6.99 10.14
C TYR A 186 -11.17 -5.82 10.72
N VAL A 187 -9.87 -6.05 10.95
CA VAL A 187 -8.94 -5.08 11.54
C VAL A 187 -8.02 -4.52 10.47
N ASN A 188 -8.25 -3.27 10.09
CA ASN A 188 -7.53 -2.56 9.04
C ASN A 188 -6.54 -1.52 9.57
N ILE A 189 -5.47 -1.31 8.80
CA ILE A 189 -4.58 -0.16 8.89
C ILE A 189 -4.70 0.67 7.62
N ASN A 190 -5.11 1.93 7.74
CA ASN A 190 -5.35 2.80 6.60
C ASN A 190 -4.29 3.91 6.53
N LEU A 191 -3.56 3.95 5.42
CA LEU A 191 -2.51 4.93 5.14
C LEU A 191 -2.95 5.95 4.10
N VAL A 192 -3.72 5.50 3.11
CA VAL A 192 -4.22 6.30 1.99
C VAL A 192 -5.69 6.00 1.74
N ALA A 193 -6.37 6.86 0.99
CA ALA A 193 -7.81 6.75 0.72
C ALA A 193 -8.21 5.49 -0.08
N MET A 194 -7.24 4.75 -0.63
CA MET A 194 -7.47 3.47 -1.30
C MET A 194 -7.65 2.30 -0.32
N ASP A 195 -7.20 2.44 0.93
CA ASP A 195 -7.23 1.36 1.91
C ASP A 195 -8.59 1.27 2.59
N GLY A 196 -8.96 0.08 3.07
CA GLY A 196 -10.16 -0.14 3.88
C GLY A 196 -11.47 -0.26 3.11
N GLY A 197 -12.57 -0.04 3.82
CA GLY A 197 -13.93 -0.15 3.28
C GLY A 197 -14.28 -1.53 2.75
N HIS A 198 -15.19 -1.59 1.79
CA HIS A 198 -15.57 -2.85 1.15
C HIS A 198 -14.44 -3.60 0.44
N LYS A 199 -13.30 -2.93 0.16
CA LYS A 199 -12.13 -3.59 -0.43
C LYS A 199 -11.52 -4.65 0.49
N SER A 200 -11.64 -4.50 1.80
CA SER A 200 -10.97 -5.35 2.79
C SER A 200 -11.28 -6.84 2.63
N VAL A 201 -12.54 -7.25 2.64
CA VAL A 201 -12.92 -8.67 2.55
C VAL A 201 -12.70 -9.25 1.15
N PRO A 202 -13.20 -8.65 0.04
CA PRO A 202 -13.00 -9.15 -1.33
C PRO A 202 -11.55 -9.15 -1.81
N VAL A 203 -10.65 -8.41 -1.16
CA VAL A 203 -9.22 -8.47 -1.45
C VAL A 203 -8.50 -9.38 -0.45
N GLY A 204 -8.61 -9.12 0.85
CA GLY A 204 -7.78 -9.77 1.86
C GLY A 204 -8.10 -11.24 2.13
N LEU A 205 -9.35 -11.66 1.96
CA LEU A 205 -9.83 -13.02 2.22
C LEU A 205 -10.29 -13.78 0.96
N ALA A 206 -10.04 -13.24 -0.22
CA ALA A 206 -10.48 -13.83 -1.48
C ALA A 206 -9.46 -14.78 -2.09
N SER A 207 -9.93 -15.63 -3.01
CA SER A 207 -9.12 -16.46 -3.90
C SER A 207 -8.76 -15.73 -5.19
N TYR A 208 -7.86 -16.31 -6.00
CA TYR A 208 -7.57 -15.83 -7.36
C TYR A 208 -8.84 -15.66 -8.19
N ARG A 209 -9.79 -16.61 -8.06
CA ARG A 209 -11.07 -16.60 -8.77
C ARG A 209 -11.83 -15.28 -8.61
N SER A 210 -11.78 -14.66 -7.44
CA SER A 210 -12.43 -13.37 -7.18
C SER A 210 -11.52 -12.19 -7.49
N VAL A 211 -10.25 -12.25 -7.07
CA VAL A 211 -9.30 -11.13 -7.21
C VAL A 211 -9.11 -10.70 -8.66
N LYS A 212 -9.11 -11.65 -9.62
CA LYS A 212 -8.97 -11.34 -11.06
C LYS A 212 -10.06 -10.40 -11.62
N HIS A 213 -11.21 -10.29 -10.95
CA HIS A 213 -12.30 -9.43 -11.42
C HIS A 213 -12.10 -7.95 -11.06
N HIS A 214 -11.26 -7.63 -10.10
CA HIS A 214 -10.94 -6.25 -9.72
C HIS A 214 -9.46 -5.89 -9.82
N HIS A 215 -8.58 -6.85 -10.11
CA HIS A 215 -7.14 -6.62 -10.37
C HIS A 215 -6.80 -6.98 -11.83
N ASN A 216 -7.53 -6.45 -12.78
CA ASN A 216 -7.35 -6.69 -14.21
C ASN A 216 -7.13 -5.38 -14.98
N VAL A 217 -6.66 -5.50 -16.22
CA VAL A 217 -6.32 -4.34 -17.06
C VAL A 217 -7.53 -3.45 -17.33
N HIS A 218 -8.72 -4.06 -17.57
CA HIS A 218 -9.95 -3.29 -17.78
C HIS A 218 -10.27 -2.39 -16.58
N THR A 219 -10.24 -2.95 -15.37
CA THR A 219 -10.51 -2.21 -14.14
C THR A 219 -9.50 -1.07 -13.91
N MET A 220 -8.22 -1.34 -14.18
CA MET A 220 -7.17 -0.32 -14.04
C MET A 220 -7.37 0.83 -15.02
N LEU A 221 -7.60 0.55 -16.29
CA LEU A 221 -7.79 1.58 -17.33
C LEU A 221 -9.08 2.40 -17.15
N HIS A 222 -10.14 1.80 -16.60
CA HIS A 222 -11.42 2.48 -16.39
C HIS A 222 -11.53 3.19 -15.03
N SER A 223 -10.55 3.07 -14.15
CA SER A 223 -10.46 3.88 -12.94
C SER A 223 -10.00 5.30 -13.26
N LYS A 224 -10.70 6.30 -12.74
CA LYS A 224 -10.29 7.71 -12.86
C LYS A 224 -9.22 8.08 -11.83
N SER A 225 -9.23 7.43 -10.67
CA SER A 225 -8.20 7.49 -9.65
C SER A 225 -8.35 6.31 -8.69
N TYR A 226 -7.29 5.62 -8.39
CA TYR A 226 -7.28 4.55 -7.38
C TYR A 226 -7.47 5.09 -5.94
N MET A 227 -7.16 6.37 -5.72
CA MET A 227 -7.27 7.06 -4.42
C MET A 227 -8.62 7.72 -4.18
N ASP A 228 -9.59 7.53 -5.10
CA ASP A 228 -10.92 8.12 -4.96
C ASP A 228 -11.99 7.02 -4.90
N PRO A 229 -12.34 6.52 -3.70
CA PRO A 229 -13.28 5.41 -3.55
C PRO A 229 -14.74 5.79 -3.78
N ARG A 230 -15.02 7.05 -4.14
CA ARG A 230 -16.39 7.47 -4.47
C ARG A 230 -16.94 6.68 -5.66
N PRO A 231 -18.25 6.34 -5.68
CA PRO A 231 -18.87 5.58 -6.75
C PRO A 231 -18.57 6.14 -8.15
N GLY A 232 -18.19 5.28 -9.09
CA GLY A 232 -17.85 5.63 -10.47
C GLY A 232 -16.51 6.37 -10.64
N ARG A 233 -15.67 6.42 -9.60
CA ARG A 233 -14.33 7.04 -9.65
C ARG A 233 -13.22 6.00 -9.69
N SER A 234 -13.36 4.92 -8.95
CA SER A 234 -12.43 3.80 -8.93
C SER A 234 -13.18 2.51 -9.22
N ALA A 235 -12.92 1.91 -10.36
CA ALA A 235 -13.57 0.66 -10.77
C ALA A 235 -13.23 -0.50 -9.81
N ILE A 236 -12.06 -0.44 -9.15
CA ILE A 236 -11.67 -1.42 -8.12
C ILE A 236 -12.62 -1.34 -6.93
N HIS A 237 -12.87 -0.13 -6.41
CA HIS A 237 -13.76 0.06 -5.26
C HIS A 237 -15.21 -0.28 -5.62
N ASP A 238 -15.65 0.08 -6.84
CA ASP A 238 -16.99 -0.27 -7.32
C ASP A 238 -17.18 -1.79 -7.42
N SER A 239 -16.18 -2.53 -7.93
CA SER A 239 -16.18 -4.00 -7.97
C SER A 239 -16.20 -4.60 -6.56
N CYS A 240 -15.30 -4.15 -5.68
CA CYS A 240 -15.25 -4.64 -4.31
C CYS A 240 -16.55 -4.37 -3.54
N ARG A 241 -17.21 -3.22 -3.78
CA ARG A 241 -18.51 -2.93 -3.20
C ARG A 241 -19.58 -3.93 -3.67
N ARG A 242 -19.70 -4.17 -4.99
CA ARG A 242 -20.63 -5.18 -5.53
C ARG A 242 -20.39 -6.57 -4.94
N MET A 243 -19.10 -6.97 -4.81
CA MET A 243 -18.75 -8.25 -4.17
C MET A 243 -19.13 -8.25 -2.69
N GLY A 244 -18.91 -7.16 -1.97
CA GLY A 244 -19.36 -6.98 -0.58
C GLY A 244 -20.87 -7.13 -0.44
N ASP A 245 -21.64 -6.53 -1.36
CA ASP A 245 -23.11 -6.64 -1.38
C ASP A 245 -23.56 -8.11 -1.56
N VAL A 246 -22.89 -8.88 -2.43
CA VAL A 246 -23.14 -10.32 -2.59
C VAL A 246 -22.84 -11.09 -1.31
N LEU A 247 -21.73 -10.79 -0.64
CA LEU A 247 -21.36 -11.42 0.63
C LEU A 247 -22.41 -11.15 1.72
N MET A 248 -22.83 -9.90 1.88
CA MET A 248 -23.83 -9.50 2.86
C MET A 248 -25.21 -10.10 2.56
N ALA A 249 -25.62 -10.11 1.28
CA ALA A 249 -26.88 -10.74 0.84
C ALA A 249 -26.91 -12.26 1.12
N ASN A 250 -25.73 -12.90 1.21
CA ASN A 250 -25.61 -14.32 1.58
C ASN A 250 -25.32 -14.54 3.08
N GLY A 251 -25.53 -13.51 3.91
CA GLY A 251 -25.55 -13.64 5.37
C GLY A 251 -24.25 -13.29 6.08
N LEU A 252 -23.19 -12.85 5.37
CA LEU A 252 -21.97 -12.39 6.02
C LEU A 252 -22.26 -11.10 6.81
N LYS A 253 -21.96 -11.13 8.11
CA LYS A 253 -22.01 -9.94 8.97
C LYS A 253 -20.58 -9.49 9.25
N VAL A 254 -20.29 -8.25 8.93
CA VAL A 254 -18.95 -7.66 9.12
C VAL A 254 -19.03 -6.54 10.17
N PHE A 255 -18.14 -6.58 11.14
CA PHE A 255 -17.83 -5.47 12.03
C PHE A 255 -16.42 -4.98 11.69
N THR A 256 -16.33 -3.79 11.12
CA THR A 256 -15.07 -3.21 10.66
C THR A 256 -14.41 -2.39 11.76
N ILE A 257 -13.09 -2.53 11.91
CA ILE A 257 -12.26 -1.68 12.77
C ILE A 257 -11.17 -1.09 11.89
N GLU A 258 -11.20 0.21 11.67
CA GLU A 258 -10.20 0.93 10.88
C GLU A 258 -9.35 1.84 11.75
N THR A 259 -8.05 1.83 11.49
CA THR A 259 -7.09 2.70 12.16
C THR A 259 -6.34 3.53 11.12
N THR A 260 -6.23 4.84 11.36
CA THR A 260 -5.47 5.74 10.49
C THR A 260 -4.10 6.05 11.10
N MET A 261 -3.08 6.14 10.24
CA MET A 261 -1.70 6.45 10.63
C MET A 261 -1.30 7.82 10.11
N ASN A 262 -0.41 8.52 10.84
CA ASN A 262 0.12 9.81 10.38
C ASN A 262 1.32 9.66 9.41
N ASN A 263 1.79 10.80 8.88
CA ASN A 263 2.85 10.87 7.88
C ASN A 263 4.27 10.86 8.48
N ASN A 264 4.47 10.60 9.77
CA ASN A 264 5.80 10.54 10.36
C ASN A 264 6.50 9.26 9.91
N THR A 265 7.52 9.39 9.06
CA THR A 265 8.24 8.25 8.48
C THR A 265 9.68 8.12 8.96
N PHE A 266 10.26 9.18 9.52
CA PHE A 266 11.65 9.21 9.97
C PHE A 266 11.75 9.10 11.50
N PRO A 267 12.42 8.04 12.04
CA PRO A 267 12.66 7.90 13.47
C PRO A 267 13.85 8.76 13.94
N ASP A 268 14.01 8.93 15.24
CA ASP A 268 15.22 9.51 15.81
C ASP A 268 16.48 8.70 15.40
N PRO A 269 17.62 9.35 15.12
CA PRO A 269 17.87 10.81 15.20
C PRO A 269 17.46 11.61 13.95
N PHE A 270 16.79 10.99 12.98
CA PHE A 270 16.43 11.59 11.69
C PHE A 270 15.01 12.19 11.67
N ALA A 271 14.33 12.28 12.81
CA ALA A 271 12.97 12.83 12.89
C ALA A 271 12.84 14.26 12.31
N PHE A 272 13.92 15.03 12.26
CA PHE A 272 13.96 16.35 11.63
C PHE A 272 13.67 16.30 10.13
N MET A 273 13.89 15.18 9.44
CA MET A 273 13.56 15.01 8.02
C MET A 273 12.05 15.01 7.75
N ASN A 274 11.21 14.91 8.79
CA ASN A 274 9.77 15.16 8.68
C ASN A 274 9.40 16.65 8.65
N LYS A 275 10.36 17.56 8.88
CA LYS A 275 10.19 19.01 8.76
C LYS A 275 10.43 19.44 7.31
N ARG A 276 9.98 20.64 6.98
CA ARG A 276 10.32 21.31 5.72
C ARG A 276 11.81 21.66 5.71
N GLU A 277 12.48 21.58 4.58
CA GLU A 277 13.94 21.68 4.45
C GLU A 277 14.49 23.03 4.95
N TRP A 278 13.76 24.11 4.77
CA TRP A 278 14.16 25.45 5.27
C TRP A 278 13.98 25.63 6.79
N GLU A 279 13.36 24.70 7.47
CA GLU A 279 13.22 24.66 8.92
C GLU A 279 14.36 23.87 9.61
N TRP A 280 15.24 23.26 8.83
CA TRP A 280 16.37 22.50 9.37
C TRP A 280 17.42 23.43 9.95
N SER A 281 17.78 23.23 11.19
CA SER A 281 18.92 23.88 11.82
C SER A 281 20.24 23.50 11.13
N LEU A 282 21.30 24.29 11.33
CA LEU A 282 22.64 23.95 10.81
C LEU A 282 23.14 22.60 11.31
N VAL A 283 22.81 22.21 12.54
CA VAL A 283 23.16 20.89 13.09
C VAL A 283 22.43 19.78 12.35
N GLU A 284 21.12 19.93 12.08
CA GLU A 284 20.32 18.97 11.34
C GLU A 284 20.81 18.83 9.89
N GLN A 285 21.16 19.95 9.24
CA GLN A 285 21.76 19.93 7.90
C GLN A 285 23.10 19.19 7.89
N GLY A 286 23.97 19.46 8.87
CA GLY A 286 25.25 18.75 9.04
C GLY A 286 25.06 17.25 9.28
N THR A 287 24.11 16.89 10.12
CA THR A 287 23.72 15.49 10.40
C THR A 287 23.25 14.78 9.14
N TYR A 288 22.37 15.42 8.37
CA TYR A 288 21.91 14.88 7.08
C TYR A 288 23.06 14.65 6.12
N LEU A 289 23.93 15.64 5.89
CA LEU A 289 25.06 15.55 4.96
C LEU A 289 26.04 14.45 5.35
N ALA A 290 26.34 14.30 6.63
CA ALA A 290 27.20 13.24 7.15
C ALA A 290 26.57 11.85 6.94
N ALA A 291 25.29 11.68 7.29
CA ALA A 291 24.56 10.44 7.11
C ALA A 291 24.41 10.07 5.62
N LYS A 292 24.09 11.06 4.77
CA LYS A 292 24.04 10.86 3.32
C LYS A 292 25.38 10.39 2.76
N LYS A 293 26.47 11.03 3.14
CA LYS A 293 27.82 10.63 2.68
C LYS A 293 28.15 9.19 3.13
N ALA A 294 27.83 8.83 4.37
CA ALA A 294 28.04 7.47 4.87
C ALA A 294 27.18 6.45 4.11
N ASN A 295 25.90 6.77 3.85
CA ASN A 295 25.02 5.91 3.06
C ASN A 295 25.50 5.76 1.61
N ASP A 296 25.88 6.85 0.95
CA ASP A 296 26.35 6.82 -0.44
C ASP A 296 27.63 5.98 -0.61
N MET A 297 28.52 5.98 0.40
CA MET A 297 29.74 5.18 0.43
C MET A 297 29.54 3.73 0.89
N GLY A 298 28.40 3.43 1.51
CA GLY A 298 28.11 2.11 2.06
C GLY A 298 27.76 1.08 0.97
N PRO A 299 28.08 -0.21 1.18
CA PRO A 299 27.68 -1.28 0.29
C PRO A 299 26.15 -1.50 0.32
N SER A 300 25.57 -1.97 -0.80
CA SER A 300 24.12 -2.23 -0.93
C SER A 300 23.58 -3.12 0.19
N ALA A 301 24.30 -4.17 0.56
CA ALA A 301 23.89 -5.07 1.65
C ALA A 301 23.69 -4.34 2.99
N MET A 302 24.50 -3.33 3.29
CA MET A 302 24.33 -2.51 4.51
C MET A 302 23.08 -1.63 4.40
N LYS A 303 22.83 -1.04 3.24
CA LYS A 303 21.66 -0.20 3.00
C LYS A 303 20.37 -1.03 3.13
N HIS A 304 20.33 -2.21 2.50
CA HIS A 304 19.22 -3.16 2.65
C HIS A 304 18.96 -3.52 4.11
N GLN A 305 20.01 -3.82 4.89
CA GLN A 305 19.86 -4.13 6.31
C GLN A 305 19.30 -2.95 7.12
N ILE A 306 19.67 -1.72 6.81
CA ILE A 306 19.12 -0.53 7.46
C ILE A 306 17.60 -0.47 7.20
N TRP A 307 17.19 -0.55 5.94
CA TRP A 307 15.77 -0.48 5.56
C TRP A 307 14.93 -1.62 6.12
N THR A 308 15.46 -2.83 6.22
CA THR A 308 14.73 -3.98 6.80
C THR A 308 14.64 -3.94 8.32
N ARG A 309 15.52 -3.21 9.01
CA ARG A 309 15.54 -3.11 10.48
C ARG A 309 14.87 -1.85 11.03
N ILE A 310 14.71 -0.83 10.22
CA ILE A 310 14.00 0.39 10.61
C ILE A 310 12.56 0.01 11.00
N LYS A 311 12.10 0.61 12.11
CA LYS A 311 10.69 0.54 12.53
C LYS A 311 10.03 1.87 12.24
N SER A 312 8.82 1.82 11.71
CA SER A 312 8.05 3.03 11.42
C SER A 312 7.72 3.79 12.71
N PRO A 313 8.04 5.10 12.78
CA PRO A 313 7.61 5.95 13.90
C PRO A 313 6.17 6.45 13.74
N ALA A 314 5.50 6.08 12.66
CA ALA A 314 4.13 6.51 12.37
C ALA A 314 3.20 6.23 13.56
N GLY A 315 2.40 7.21 13.92
CA GLY A 315 1.48 7.15 15.05
C GLY A 315 0.04 7.05 14.61
N VAL A 316 -0.77 6.35 15.38
CA VAL A 316 -2.22 6.24 15.16
C VAL A 316 -2.89 7.60 15.36
N THR A 317 -3.71 8.04 14.41
CA THR A 317 -4.42 9.33 14.43
C THR A 317 -5.94 9.21 14.53
N GLY A 318 -6.47 8.01 14.26
CA GLY A 318 -7.89 7.70 14.40
C GLY A 318 -8.10 6.20 14.60
N ILE A 319 -9.13 5.86 15.34
CA ILE A 319 -9.62 4.49 15.53
C ILE A 319 -11.14 4.58 15.46
N VAL A 320 -11.73 3.89 14.50
CA VAL A 320 -13.19 3.85 14.29
C VAL A 320 -13.63 2.42 14.09
N ALA A 321 -14.86 2.08 14.54
CA ALA A 321 -15.39 0.74 14.47
C ALA A 321 -16.88 0.76 14.15
N GLY A 322 -17.42 -0.34 13.60
CA GLY A 322 -18.85 -0.51 13.32
C GLY A 322 -19.17 -1.06 11.94
N ASP A 323 -20.21 -0.51 11.32
CA ASP A 323 -20.60 -0.81 9.94
C ASP A 323 -19.54 -0.34 8.94
N THR A 324 -19.29 -1.14 7.91
CA THR A 324 -18.19 -0.90 6.96
C THR A 324 -18.26 0.47 6.28
N ASP A 325 -19.42 0.87 5.78
CA ASP A 325 -19.57 2.16 5.09
C ASP A 325 -19.44 3.34 6.06
N ALA A 326 -20.12 3.25 7.21
CA ALA A 326 -20.13 4.31 8.23
C ALA A 326 -18.72 4.52 8.83
N VAL A 327 -17.97 3.44 9.05
CA VAL A 327 -16.58 3.47 9.52
C VAL A 327 -15.66 4.09 8.47
N HIS A 328 -15.76 3.61 7.23
CA HIS A 328 -14.88 4.05 6.16
C HIS A 328 -15.05 5.54 5.82
N GLU A 329 -16.27 6.08 5.93
CA GLU A 329 -16.51 7.52 5.78
C GLU A 329 -15.70 8.35 6.78
N GLN A 330 -15.65 7.94 8.06
CA GLN A 330 -14.87 8.62 9.11
C GLN A 330 -13.36 8.49 8.88
N THR A 331 -12.93 7.32 8.43
CA THR A 331 -11.54 7.05 8.04
C THR A 331 -11.09 7.96 6.92
N LEU A 332 -11.88 8.04 5.83
CA LEU A 332 -11.60 8.93 4.69
C LEU A 332 -11.57 10.40 5.10
N ALA A 333 -12.46 10.84 5.98
CA ALA A 333 -12.44 12.22 6.49
C ALA A 333 -11.11 12.52 7.22
N THR A 334 -10.60 11.57 7.99
CA THR A 334 -9.29 11.72 8.68
C THR A 334 -8.13 11.70 7.70
N LEU A 335 -8.11 10.78 6.73
CA LEU A 335 -7.06 10.69 5.71
C LEU A 335 -7.01 11.94 4.83
N HIS A 336 -8.15 12.44 4.37
CA HIS A 336 -8.21 13.67 3.57
C HIS A 336 -7.68 14.88 4.35
N ARG A 337 -8.02 15.00 5.63
CA ARG A 337 -7.53 16.10 6.49
C ARG A 337 -6.00 16.10 6.64
N GLN A 338 -5.35 14.94 6.61
CA GLN A 338 -3.89 14.83 6.79
C GLN A 338 -3.10 14.72 5.49
N GLN A 339 -3.74 14.53 4.34
CA GLN A 339 -3.03 14.25 3.09
C GLN A 339 -3.47 15.12 1.92
N LEU A 340 -4.73 15.56 1.87
CA LEU A 340 -5.27 16.25 0.71
C LEU A 340 -4.76 17.69 0.63
N VAL A 341 -4.25 18.06 -0.55
CA VAL A 341 -3.82 19.42 -0.89
C VAL A 341 -4.51 19.85 -2.17
N GLU A 342 -5.09 21.05 -2.18
CA GLU A 342 -5.65 21.64 -3.39
C GLU A 342 -4.52 22.15 -4.29
N VAL A 343 -4.59 21.81 -5.57
CA VAL A 343 -3.60 22.20 -6.59
C VAL A 343 -4.31 22.75 -7.80
N ASP A 344 -4.01 23.98 -8.18
CA ASP A 344 -4.60 24.64 -9.34
C ASP A 344 -3.93 24.18 -10.64
N GLY A 345 -4.75 23.75 -11.60
CA GLY A 345 -4.30 23.36 -12.93
C GLY A 345 -3.39 22.11 -12.93
N GLN A 346 -2.86 21.81 -14.11
CA GLN A 346 -1.97 20.68 -14.35
C GLN A 346 -0.61 21.17 -14.84
N SER A 347 0.43 20.39 -14.61
CA SER A 347 1.80 20.65 -15.07
C SER A 347 2.13 19.79 -16.30
N ASP A 348 3.16 20.19 -17.07
CA ASP A 348 3.68 19.38 -18.18
C ASP A 348 4.46 18.15 -17.69
N ILE A 349 5.07 18.26 -16.51
CA ILE A 349 5.95 17.27 -15.95
C ILE A 349 5.54 17.02 -14.49
N MET A 350 5.43 15.75 -14.13
CA MET A 350 5.34 15.26 -12.75
C MET A 350 6.68 14.70 -12.32
N VAL A 351 7.19 15.11 -11.17
CA VAL A 351 8.44 14.61 -10.62
C VAL A 351 8.20 13.91 -9.29
N VAL A 352 8.70 12.71 -9.13
CA VAL A 352 8.57 11.93 -7.90
C VAL A 352 9.88 11.27 -7.50
N GLY A 353 10.16 11.25 -6.21
CA GLY A 353 11.21 10.41 -5.65
C GLY A 353 10.64 9.11 -5.12
N LEU A 354 11.13 7.98 -5.60
CA LEU A 354 10.66 6.69 -5.14
C LEU A 354 11.50 6.21 -3.95
N PRO A 355 10.88 5.93 -2.80
CA PRO A 355 11.57 5.31 -1.66
C PRO A 355 11.85 3.83 -1.93
N TYR A 356 12.72 3.25 -1.11
CA TYR A 356 12.95 1.79 -1.08
C TYR A 356 11.82 1.03 -0.39
N ILE A 357 10.63 1.55 -0.39
CA ILE A 357 9.48 0.92 0.26
C ILE A 357 8.26 0.96 -0.63
N CYS A 358 7.67 -0.21 -0.83
CA CYS A 358 6.43 -0.50 -1.51
C CYS A 358 5.67 -1.51 -0.64
N PRO A 359 4.36 -1.65 -0.75
CA PRO A 359 3.62 -2.64 0.04
C PRO A 359 4.19 -4.06 -0.05
N TYR A 360 4.81 -4.41 -1.17
CA TYR A 360 5.20 -5.79 -1.48
C TYR A 360 6.69 -6.09 -1.31
N ASN A 361 7.47 -5.16 -0.76
CA ASN A 361 8.87 -5.41 -0.42
C ASN A 361 9.19 -5.29 1.07
N VAL A 362 8.21 -5.24 1.93
CA VAL A 362 8.44 -5.23 3.38
C VAL A 362 9.16 -6.52 3.77
N ASN A 363 10.30 -6.39 4.45
CA ASN A 363 11.26 -7.48 4.72
C ASN A 363 11.73 -8.23 3.45
N SER A 364 11.77 -7.57 2.30
CA SER A 364 12.14 -8.12 1.01
C SER A 364 12.98 -7.13 0.19
N ILE A 365 13.02 -7.29 -1.13
CA ILE A 365 13.79 -6.45 -2.07
C ILE A 365 12.84 -5.66 -2.96
N MET A 366 13.18 -4.38 -3.20
CA MET A 366 12.51 -3.55 -4.19
C MET A 366 13.01 -3.94 -5.58
N ASN A 367 12.22 -4.73 -6.30
CA ASN A 367 12.54 -5.19 -7.66
C ASN A 367 11.97 -4.24 -8.73
N PRO A 368 12.38 -4.35 -10.00
CA PRO A 368 11.92 -3.46 -11.08
C PRO A 368 10.40 -3.41 -11.27
N ILE A 369 9.70 -4.54 -11.09
CA ILE A 369 8.23 -4.60 -11.20
C ILE A 369 7.57 -3.80 -10.08
N LEU A 370 8.15 -3.83 -8.88
CA LEU A 370 7.65 -3.04 -7.75
C LEU A 370 7.95 -1.55 -7.91
N VAL A 371 9.04 -1.18 -8.59
CA VAL A 371 9.30 0.22 -8.98
C VAL A 371 8.23 0.70 -9.97
N HIS A 372 7.86 -0.13 -10.96
CA HIS A 372 6.76 0.14 -11.87
C HIS A 372 5.43 0.28 -11.12
N CYS A 373 5.10 -0.65 -10.24
CA CYS A 373 3.88 -0.59 -9.43
C CYS A 373 3.83 0.67 -8.56
N LEU A 374 4.94 1.05 -7.91
CA LEU A 374 5.00 2.23 -7.05
C LEU A 374 4.94 3.54 -7.85
N GLY A 375 5.69 3.67 -8.93
CA GLY A 375 5.77 4.89 -9.74
C GLY A 375 4.47 5.18 -10.49
N PRO A 376 4.29 4.62 -11.71
CA PRO A 376 3.08 4.84 -12.52
C PRO A 376 1.81 4.29 -11.86
N GLY A 377 1.92 3.26 -11.03
CA GLY A 377 0.77 2.68 -10.34
C GLY A 377 0.29 3.56 -9.19
N TYR A 378 1.03 3.61 -8.08
CA TYR A 378 0.56 4.29 -6.88
C TYR A 378 0.80 5.80 -6.90
N LEU A 379 2.04 6.26 -7.13
CA LEU A 379 2.38 7.68 -7.00
C LEU A 379 1.75 8.55 -8.08
N PHE A 380 1.63 8.05 -9.31
CA PHE A 380 0.87 8.73 -10.35
C PHE A 380 -0.59 8.95 -9.92
N ASN A 381 -1.21 7.97 -9.26
CA ASN A 381 -2.61 8.00 -8.85
C ASN A 381 -2.89 8.72 -7.53
N LEU A 382 -1.89 9.36 -6.89
CA LEU A 382 -2.09 10.16 -5.68
C LEU A 382 -2.84 11.47 -5.99
N TYR A 383 -4.04 11.37 -6.53
CA TYR A 383 -4.94 12.49 -6.79
C TYR A 383 -6.40 12.08 -6.60
N ARG A 384 -7.27 13.04 -6.29
CA ARG A 384 -8.70 12.78 -6.08
C ARG A 384 -9.57 13.06 -7.32
N ASN A 385 -9.30 14.14 -8.05
CA ASN A 385 -10.13 14.57 -9.18
C ASN A 385 -9.44 14.44 -10.53
N LYS A 386 -8.26 15.05 -10.67
CA LYS A 386 -7.46 15.06 -11.90
C LYS A 386 -6.00 14.81 -11.56
N PRO A 387 -5.25 14.11 -12.43
CA PRO A 387 -3.79 14.01 -12.28
C PRO A 387 -3.14 15.40 -12.20
N VAL A 388 -2.03 15.49 -11.47
CA VAL A 388 -1.24 16.73 -11.37
C VAL A 388 -0.50 17.07 -12.66
N VAL A 389 -0.31 16.09 -13.54
CA VAL A 389 0.27 16.22 -14.88
C VAL A 389 -0.84 16.17 -15.94
N ARG A 390 -0.69 16.92 -17.04
CA ARG A 390 -1.65 16.89 -18.15
C ARG A 390 -1.55 15.59 -18.97
N PRO A 391 -2.60 15.23 -19.75
CA PRO A 391 -2.51 14.11 -20.69
C PRO A 391 -1.33 14.27 -21.65
N GLY A 392 -0.60 13.18 -21.90
CA GLY A 392 0.62 13.19 -22.72
C GLY A 392 1.83 13.90 -22.11
N GLY A 393 1.73 14.32 -20.85
CA GLY A 393 2.86 14.89 -20.10
C GLY A 393 3.87 13.82 -19.67
N ALA A 394 4.97 14.22 -19.06
CA ALA A 394 6.02 13.31 -18.65
C ALA A 394 6.02 13.05 -17.14
N MET A 395 6.39 11.82 -16.74
CA MET A 395 6.72 11.47 -15.36
C MET A 395 8.22 11.26 -15.21
N ILE A 396 8.85 11.99 -14.29
CA ILE A 396 10.26 11.81 -13.95
C ILE A 396 10.36 11.17 -12.58
N MET A 397 11.02 10.03 -12.51
CA MET A 397 11.24 9.27 -11.29
C MET A 397 12.70 9.28 -10.88
N PHE A 398 13.00 9.40 -9.58
CA PHE A 398 14.33 9.20 -9.03
C PHE A 398 14.41 7.81 -8.38
N HIS A 399 15.11 6.87 -9.00
CA HIS A 399 15.34 5.53 -8.45
C HIS A 399 16.49 4.83 -9.20
N PRO A 400 17.33 4.00 -8.56
CA PRO A 400 18.39 3.26 -9.24
C PRO A 400 17.88 2.10 -10.12
N VAL A 401 16.70 1.57 -9.87
CA VAL A 401 16.06 0.45 -10.59
C VAL A 401 17.03 -0.71 -10.86
N PRO A 402 17.66 -1.29 -9.82
CA PRO A 402 18.56 -2.42 -10.01
C PRO A 402 17.77 -3.66 -10.45
N ASN A 403 18.38 -4.50 -11.30
CA ASN A 403 17.81 -5.82 -11.64
C ASN A 403 18.08 -6.81 -10.48
N GLU A 404 17.37 -6.64 -9.38
CA GLU A 404 17.50 -7.46 -8.18
C GLU A 404 16.15 -7.99 -7.73
N PHE A 405 16.07 -9.28 -7.40
CA PHE A 405 14.85 -9.96 -6.95
C PHE A 405 15.14 -10.82 -5.72
N HIS A 406 14.17 -10.90 -4.81
CA HIS A 406 14.27 -11.80 -3.68
C HIS A 406 14.00 -13.25 -4.12
N GLN A 407 14.98 -14.14 -3.93
CA GLN A 407 14.96 -15.50 -4.46
C GLN A 407 13.78 -16.35 -3.96
N VAL A 408 13.31 -16.11 -2.73
CA VAL A 408 12.20 -16.86 -2.13
C VAL A 408 10.86 -16.17 -2.37
N HIS A 409 10.82 -14.84 -2.28
CA HIS A 409 9.55 -14.11 -2.35
C HIS A 409 9.06 -13.86 -3.78
N HIS A 410 10.00 -13.71 -4.75
CA HIS A 410 9.71 -13.17 -6.06
C HIS A 410 10.00 -14.10 -7.27
N PRO A 411 9.81 -15.44 -7.21
CA PRO A 411 10.12 -16.30 -8.36
C PRO A 411 9.33 -15.91 -9.62
N SER A 412 8.01 -15.77 -9.54
CA SER A 412 7.16 -15.36 -10.68
C SER A 412 7.44 -13.93 -11.18
N TYR A 413 7.99 -13.07 -10.33
CA TYR A 413 8.42 -11.73 -10.74
C TYR A 413 9.66 -11.77 -11.63
N VAL A 414 10.60 -12.69 -11.32
CA VAL A 414 11.78 -12.92 -12.17
C VAL A 414 11.31 -13.37 -13.56
N ASP A 415 10.41 -14.34 -13.60
CA ASP A 415 9.96 -14.91 -14.87
C ASP A 415 9.11 -13.91 -15.67
N LEU A 416 8.25 -13.10 -15.03
CA LEU A 416 7.61 -11.99 -15.71
C LEU A 416 8.63 -11.03 -16.32
N PHE A 417 9.65 -10.63 -15.57
CA PHE A 417 10.66 -9.65 -16.02
C PHE A 417 11.57 -10.22 -17.11
N GLU A 418 12.06 -11.45 -16.93
CA GLU A 418 13.07 -12.03 -17.84
C GLU A 418 12.46 -12.75 -19.07
N GLU A 419 11.19 -13.21 -18.99
CA GLU A 419 10.54 -13.87 -20.09
C GLU A 419 9.49 -12.97 -20.75
N VAL A 420 8.44 -12.59 -20.01
CA VAL A 420 7.26 -11.92 -20.57
C VAL A 420 7.56 -10.52 -21.07
N LEU A 421 8.27 -9.69 -20.25
CA LEU A 421 8.60 -8.32 -20.63
C LEU A 421 9.68 -8.22 -21.72
N THR A 422 10.32 -9.33 -22.12
CA THR A 422 11.14 -9.36 -23.33
C THR A 422 10.31 -9.42 -24.60
N GLU A 423 9.09 -9.94 -24.50
CA GLU A 423 8.20 -10.12 -25.63
C GLU A 423 7.24 -8.93 -25.77
N THR A 424 6.66 -8.47 -24.65
CA THR A 424 5.70 -7.37 -24.65
C THR A 424 5.63 -6.66 -23.31
N THR A 425 5.41 -5.35 -23.33
CA THR A 425 5.07 -4.52 -22.16
C THR A 425 3.60 -4.11 -22.15
N ASP A 426 2.83 -4.48 -23.21
CA ASP A 426 1.40 -4.16 -23.29
C ASP A 426 0.59 -4.97 -22.27
N PRO A 427 -0.08 -4.30 -21.29
CA PRO A 427 -0.80 -4.99 -20.24
C PRO A 427 -1.92 -5.91 -20.76
N SER A 428 -2.62 -5.53 -21.82
CA SER A 428 -3.73 -6.33 -22.38
C SER A 428 -3.25 -7.62 -23.04
N THR A 429 -2.11 -7.55 -23.73
CA THR A 429 -1.44 -8.74 -24.27
C THR A 429 -0.93 -9.65 -23.16
N ILE A 430 -0.34 -9.06 -22.12
CA ILE A 430 0.16 -9.80 -20.95
C ILE A 430 -0.99 -10.54 -20.25
N GLU A 431 -2.09 -9.85 -19.98
CA GLU A 431 -3.29 -10.45 -19.36
C GLU A 431 -3.83 -11.61 -20.18
N SER A 432 -4.11 -11.39 -21.44
CA SER A 432 -4.76 -12.39 -22.29
C SER A 432 -3.90 -13.62 -22.61
N LYS A 433 -2.56 -13.46 -22.64
CA LYS A 433 -1.64 -14.53 -23.08
C LYS A 433 -1.00 -15.29 -21.91
N TYR A 434 -0.77 -14.63 -20.76
CA TYR A 434 0.09 -15.18 -19.73
C TYR A 434 -0.58 -15.35 -18.36
N GLU A 435 -1.55 -14.49 -17.99
CA GLU A 435 -2.07 -14.44 -16.62
C GLU A 435 -2.55 -15.80 -16.12
N GLU A 436 -3.46 -16.44 -16.87
CA GLU A 436 -4.05 -17.72 -16.44
C GLU A 436 -3.00 -18.82 -16.29
N ARG A 437 -2.01 -18.87 -17.19
CA ARG A 437 -0.90 -19.83 -17.11
C ARG A 437 -0.14 -19.69 -15.80
N TYR A 438 0.21 -18.47 -15.39
CA TYR A 438 0.95 -18.23 -14.15
C TYR A 438 0.08 -18.40 -12.90
N ALA A 439 -1.20 -18.05 -13.00
CA ALA A 439 -2.15 -18.19 -11.91
C ALA A 439 -2.42 -19.65 -11.55
N THR A 440 -2.44 -20.53 -12.56
CA THR A 440 -2.79 -21.95 -12.41
C THR A 440 -1.60 -22.91 -12.43
N ASP A 441 -0.38 -22.40 -12.55
CA ASP A 441 0.83 -23.21 -12.59
C ASP A 441 1.04 -23.91 -11.22
N PRO A 442 1.09 -25.26 -11.19
CA PRO A 442 1.24 -26.02 -9.95
C PRO A 442 2.50 -25.70 -9.17
N TRP A 443 3.58 -25.27 -9.85
CA TRP A 443 4.83 -24.91 -9.20
C TRP A 443 4.69 -23.59 -8.42
N TYR A 444 4.11 -22.54 -9.02
CA TYR A 444 3.88 -21.28 -8.32
C TYR A 444 2.87 -21.44 -7.19
N ILE A 445 1.81 -22.23 -7.39
CA ILE A 445 0.85 -22.57 -6.32
C ILE A 445 1.57 -23.30 -5.17
N HIS A 446 2.45 -24.26 -5.49
CA HIS A 446 3.25 -24.93 -4.47
C HIS A 446 4.16 -23.94 -3.70
N LEU A 447 4.87 -23.04 -4.39
CA LEU A 447 5.73 -22.04 -3.76
C LEU A 447 4.93 -21.07 -2.87
N TYR A 448 3.78 -20.61 -3.34
CA TYR A 448 2.86 -19.78 -2.56
C TYR A 448 2.38 -20.50 -1.30
N ARG A 449 1.90 -21.73 -1.40
CA ARG A 449 1.31 -22.50 -0.29
C ARG A 449 2.34 -23.06 0.69
N LYS A 450 3.55 -23.40 0.25
CA LYS A 450 4.54 -24.15 1.04
C LYS A 450 5.83 -23.39 1.33
N SER A 451 6.06 -22.27 0.64
CA SER A 451 7.17 -21.37 0.86
C SER A 451 6.65 -20.00 1.30
N TYR A 452 7.39 -18.93 1.04
CA TYR A 452 7.02 -17.53 1.27
C TYR A 452 7.00 -16.76 -0.04
N ALA A 453 6.69 -17.39 -1.16
CA ALA A 453 6.55 -16.74 -2.44
C ALA A 453 5.19 -16.00 -2.53
N TYR A 454 5.17 -14.89 -3.25
CA TYR A 454 3.92 -14.33 -3.74
C TYR A 454 3.26 -15.31 -4.70
N HIS A 455 1.94 -15.25 -4.84
CA HIS A 455 1.21 -16.05 -5.81
C HIS A 455 1.74 -15.82 -7.24
N GLY A 456 1.65 -16.85 -8.10
CA GLY A 456 2.18 -16.78 -9.47
C GLY A 456 1.69 -15.58 -10.27
N VAL A 457 0.43 -15.21 -10.10
CA VAL A 457 -0.19 -14.09 -10.80
C VAL A 457 0.14 -12.71 -10.22
N HIS A 458 0.65 -12.64 -8.99
CA HIS A 458 0.81 -11.37 -8.28
C HIS A 458 1.65 -10.33 -9.04
N PRO A 459 2.80 -10.64 -9.71
CA PRO A 459 3.55 -9.66 -10.47
C PRO A 459 2.78 -9.10 -11.69
N PHE A 460 1.83 -9.85 -12.24
CA PHE A 460 0.96 -9.40 -13.32
C PHE A 460 0.06 -8.27 -12.84
N TYR A 461 -0.55 -8.43 -11.67
CA TYR A 461 -1.36 -7.37 -11.06
C TYR A 461 -0.52 -6.14 -10.74
N MET A 462 0.72 -6.32 -10.28
CA MET A 462 1.64 -5.21 -10.06
C MET A 462 2.00 -4.49 -11.37
N TRP A 463 2.05 -5.20 -12.47
CA TRP A 463 2.22 -4.62 -13.79
C TRP A 463 0.98 -3.83 -14.24
N TYR A 464 -0.22 -4.40 -14.06
CA TYR A 464 -1.46 -3.72 -14.43
C TYR A 464 -1.72 -2.45 -13.63
N TRP A 465 -1.23 -2.35 -12.38
CA TRP A 465 -1.32 -1.11 -11.61
C TRP A 465 -0.74 0.10 -12.33
N GLY A 466 0.27 -0.07 -13.15
CA GLY A 466 0.85 0.99 -13.96
C GLY A 466 0.07 1.36 -15.22
N ALA A 467 -0.90 0.52 -15.65
CA ALA A 467 -1.58 0.67 -16.95
C ALA A 467 -2.26 2.03 -17.13
N HIS A 468 -3.02 2.49 -16.12
CA HIS A 468 -3.68 3.81 -16.17
C HIS A 468 -2.68 4.97 -16.28
N GLY A 469 -1.58 4.92 -15.51
CA GLY A 469 -0.53 5.94 -15.58
C GLY A 469 0.16 5.95 -16.95
N LEU A 470 0.48 4.78 -17.49
CA LEU A 470 1.16 4.67 -18.79
C LEU A 470 0.27 5.05 -19.98
N ASP A 471 -1.03 4.75 -19.92
CA ASP A 471 -2.00 5.20 -20.94
C ASP A 471 -2.15 6.73 -20.95
N TYR A 472 -2.04 7.35 -19.79
CA TYR A 472 -2.19 8.80 -19.63
C TYR A 472 -0.94 9.61 -19.94
N LEU A 473 0.25 9.05 -19.64
CA LEU A 473 1.56 9.72 -19.77
C LEU A 473 2.12 9.56 -21.20
N GLY A 474 2.77 10.59 -21.70
CA GLY A 474 3.53 10.52 -22.97
C GLY A 474 4.94 9.95 -22.80
N ASP A 475 5.50 10.00 -21.60
CA ASP A 475 6.86 9.55 -21.33
C ASP A 475 7.10 9.26 -19.84
N VAL A 476 7.91 8.25 -19.55
CA VAL A 476 8.40 7.93 -18.20
C VAL A 476 9.92 7.88 -18.21
N ILE A 477 10.54 8.72 -17.40
CA ILE A 477 11.99 8.91 -17.37
C ILE A 477 12.52 8.63 -15.97
N VAL A 478 13.56 7.80 -15.87
CA VAL A 478 14.16 7.43 -14.59
C VAL A 478 15.55 8.04 -14.46
N VAL A 479 15.70 8.96 -13.52
CA VAL A 479 16.98 9.59 -13.21
C VAL A 479 17.79 8.70 -12.26
N GLY A 480 18.96 8.27 -12.74
CA GLY A 480 19.86 7.37 -12.01
C GLY A 480 19.50 5.90 -12.13
N GLY A 481 18.49 5.54 -12.96
CA GLY A 481 18.09 4.17 -13.20
C GLY A 481 19.11 3.39 -14.05
N ASP A 482 19.21 2.08 -13.81
CA ASP A 482 19.96 1.18 -14.68
C ASP A 482 19.36 1.19 -16.10
N PRO A 483 20.15 1.51 -17.14
CA PRO A 483 19.62 1.70 -18.48
C PRO A 483 18.97 0.44 -19.07
N LYS A 484 19.50 -0.75 -18.81
CA LYS A 484 18.95 -2.00 -19.35
C LYS A 484 17.65 -2.37 -18.67
N THR A 485 17.59 -2.20 -17.36
CA THR A 485 16.38 -2.45 -16.58
C THR A 485 15.28 -1.45 -16.94
N CYS A 486 15.62 -0.18 -17.10
CA CYS A 486 14.67 0.84 -17.55
C CYS A 486 14.10 0.53 -18.95
N ASP A 487 14.96 0.17 -19.90
CA ASP A 487 14.56 -0.21 -21.27
C ASP A 487 13.59 -1.41 -21.25
N ARG A 488 13.87 -2.44 -20.43
CA ARG A 488 12.99 -3.60 -20.23
C ARG A 488 11.59 -3.20 -19.70
N LEU A 489 11.50 -2.18 -18.85
CA LEU A 489 10.24 -1.63 -18.35
C LEU A 489 9.54 -0.70 -19.36
N GLY A 490 10.15 -0.39 -20.51
CA GLY A 490 9.66 0.60 -21.46
C GLY A 490 9.92 2.05 -21.03
N TYR A 491 10.92 2.30 -20.16
CA TYR A 491 11.26 3.62 -19.63
C TYR A 491 12.57 4.14 -20.19
N ARG A 492 12.73 5.45 -20.18
CA ARG A 492 14.00 6.10 -20.54
C ARG A 492 14.86 6.32 -19.30
N ALA A 493 16.08 5.82 -19.29
CA ALA A 493 17.07 6.15 -18.28
C ALA A 493 17.73 7.50 -18.57
N ALA A 494 18.01 8.27 -17.52
CA ALA A 494 18.77 9.51 -17.60
C ALA A 494 19.80 9.61 -16.48
N SER A 495 20.99 10.15 -16.79
CA SER A 495 22.08 10.32 -15.84
C SER A 495 21.84 11.49 -14.88
N SER A 496 21.12 12.53 -15.31
CA SER A 496 20.84 13.70 -14.49
C SER A 496 19.45 14.30 -14.76
N PHE A 497 18.89 14.92 -13.72
CA PHE A 497 17.64 15.67 -13.84
C PHE A 497 17.77 16.86 -14.79
N ARG A 498 18.90 17.55 -14.77
CA ARG A 498 19.18 18.70 -15.64
C ARG A 498 19.05 18.36 -17.12
N ASP A 499 19.59 17.19 -17.54
CA ASP A 499 19.54 16.77 -18.94
C ASP A 499 18.14 16.40 -19.39
N VAL A 500 17.33 15.85 -18.47
CA VAL A 500 15.93 15.54 -18.74
C VAL A 500 15.12 16.81 -18.95
N VAL A 501 15.20 17.76 -18.02
CA VAL A 501 14.42 19.01 -18.09
C VAL A 501 14.73 19.79 -19.37
N LYS A 502 16.00 19.86 -19.79
CA LYS A 502 16.40 20.49 -21.06
C LYS A 502 15.77 19.84 -22.29
N LYS A 503 15.56 18.52 -22.27
CA LYS A 503 15.01 17.78 -23.41
C LYS A 503 13.50 17.78 -23.46
N VAL A 504 12.84 17.75 -22.31
CA VAL A 504 11.37 17.63 -22.20
C VAL A 504 10.67 19.00 -22.23
N SER A 505 11.35 20.04 -21.77
CA SER A 505 10.82 21.40 -21.77
C SER A 505 11.89 22.41 -22.23
N PRO A 506 12.13 22.55 -23.53
CA PRO A 506 13.13 23.49 -24.05
C PRO A 506 12.92 24.94 -23.64
N ALA A 507 11.68 25.33 -23.28
CA ALA A 507 11.32 26.67 -22.82
C ALA A 507 11.68 26.96 -21.34
N VAL A 508 12.05 25.93 -20.56
CA VAL A 508 12.39 26.06 -19.11
C VAL A 508 13.91 26.16 -18.90
N VAL A 509 14.69 26.48 -19.92
CA VAL A 509 16.15 26.49 -19.84
C VAL A 509 16.68 27.88 -19.51
N ASN A 510 16.66 28.24 -18.22
CA ASN A 510 17.71 29.06 -17.62
C ASN A 510 18.06 28.48 -16.24
N ILE A 511 18.73 27.32 -16.25
CA ILE A 511 19.47 26.85 -15.07
C ILE A 511 20.91 27.26 -15.33
N GLU A 512 21.24 28.49 -15.05
CA GLU A 512 22.63 28.90 -14.91
C GLU A 512 23.21 28.31 -13.62
N ALA A 513 24.45 27.88 -13.73
CA ALA A 513 25.35 27.14 -12.88
C ALA A 513 25.19 27.27 -11.35
#